data_6deba2996b1bd63fb189c04584a7586e
#
_entry.id   6deba2996b1bd63fb189c04584a7586e
#
_cell.length_a   1.000
_cell.length_b   1.000
_cell.length_c   1.000
_cell.angle_alpha   90.00
_cell.angle_beta   90.00
_cell.angle_gamma   90.00
#
_symmetry.space_group_name_H-M   'P 1'
#
loop_
_entity.id
_entity.type
_entity.pdbx_description
1 polymer ?
#
loop_
_entity_poly.entity_id
_entity_poly.type
_entity_poly.pdbx_seq_one_letter_code
_entity_poly.pdbx_strand_id
1 'polypeptide(L)'
;MEGTVLAWVWAPSPDVTLPADETFETAVAADVRIGFERTIEQDVAFGIRQQIDIGCKALSPAVNDPYTAAQAIDHLAVVCSDLAVRPLGAKVLTGLSGRGRVIVPGNNFADYIFFIGGLFGRYGSSDLVVMLALLRLYETCVEVLPPGSHRLAVLDHAAVEALDDAERSMPRPPSVERMRAAVKALRIKISSARS
;
A
#
# COMPACT_ATOMS: atom_id res chain seq x y z
N MET A 1 20.43 10.90 -12.69
CA MET A 1 19.82 9.59 -13.01
C MET A 1 19.96 9.27 -14.48
N GLU A 2 21.11 9.61 -15.03
CA GLU A 2 21.47 9.24 -16.39
C GLU A 2 21.61 7.71 -16.45
N GLY A 3 21.01 7.07 -17.46
CA GLY A 3 21.02 5.61 -17.61
C GLY A 3 19.88 4.82 -16.92
N THR A 4 18.91 5.49 -16.27
CA THR A 4 17.73 4.79 -15.76
C THR A 4 16.78 4.44 -16.90
N VAL A 5 16.42 3.16 -17.03
CA VAL A 5 15.47 2.70 -18.04
C VAL A 5 14.06 3.24 -17.70
N LEU A 6 13.46 3.97 -18.62
CA LEU A 6 12.11 4.53 -18.48
C LEU A 6 11.03 3.60 -19.03
N ALA A 7 11.34 2.88 -20.11
CA ALA A 7 10.41 1.98 -20.78
C ALA A 7 11.14 0.83 -21.47
N TRP A 8 10.43 -0.26 -21.68
CA TRP A 8 10.86 -1.38 -22.50
C TRP A 8 9.89 -1.51 -23.67
N VAL A 9 10.42 -1.72 -24.86
CA VAL A 9 9.64 -1.97 -26.07
C VAL A 9 9.99 -3.35 -26.64
N TRP A 10 8.99 -4.12 -27.00
CA TRP A 10 9.19 -5.44 -27.60
C TRP A 10 8.20 -5.68 -28.73
N ALA A 11 8.60 -6.48 -29.71
CA ALA A 11 7.74 -6.93 -30.78
C ALA A 11 6.74 -7.99 -30.26
N PRO A 12 5.45 -7.96 -30.67
CA PRO A 12 4.46 -8.94 -30.27
C PRO A 12 4.73 -10.35 -30.87
N SER A 13 5.49 -10.42 -31.94
CA SER A 13 5.98 -11.68 -32.57
C SER A 13 7.31 -11.42 -33.31
N PRO A 14 8.09 -12.46 -33.58
CA PRO A 14 9.36 -12.33 -34.32
C PRO A 14 9.25 -11.72 -35.75
N ASP A 15 8.06 -11.81 -36.34
CA ASP A 15 7.79 -11.31 -37.70
C ASP A 15 7.47 -9.81 -37.76
N VAL A 16 7.35 -9.17 -36.59
CA VAL A 16 7.04 -7.74 -36.48
C VAL A 16 8.35 -6.96 -36.36
N THR A 17 8.67 -6.16 -37.34
CA THR A 17 9.78 -5.23 -37.27
C THR A 17 9.38 -4.01 -36.44
N LEU A 18 10.16 -3.71 -35.42
CA LEU A 18 9.98 -2.49 -34.63
C LEU A 18 10.46 -1.26 -35.42
N PRO A 19 9.85 -0.08 -35.22
CA PRO A 19 10.41 1.19 -35.70
C PRO A 19 11.84 1.41 -35.18
N ALA A 20 12.55 2.34 -35.80
CA ALA A 20 13.87 2.75 -35.32
C ALA A 20 13.82 3.34 -33.90
N ASP A 21 14.89 3.18 -33.13
CA ASP A 21 14.99 3.61 -31.73
C ASP A 21 14.66 5.10 -31.57
N GLU A 22 15.10 5.97 -32.49
CA GLU A 22 14.80 7.41 -32.49
C GLU A 22 13.30 7.72 -32.52
N THR A 23 12.47 6.84 -33.11
CA THR A 23 11.01 7.01 -33.13
C THR A 23 10.42 6.82 -31.74
N PHE A 24 10.91 5.84 -30.99
CA PHE A 24 10.48 5.59 -29.60
C PHE A 24 11.00 6.66 -28.66
N GLU A 25 12.24 7.08 -28.81
CA GLU A 25 12.83 8.17 -28.02
C GLU A 25 12.02 9.45 -28.17
N THR A 26 11.67 9.83 -29.40
CA THR A 26 10.86 11.02 -29.67
C THR A 26 9.47 10.90 -29.06
N ALA A 27 8.79 9.75 -29.19
CA ALA A 27 7.46 9.53 -28.64
C ALA A 27 7.48 9.57 -27.10
N VAL A 28 8.46 8.89 -26.46
CA VAL A 28 8.62 8.89 -25.01
C VAL A 28 8.93 10.31 -24.49
N ALA A 29 9.80 11.05 -25.16
CA ALA A 29 10.15 12.43 -24.78
C ALA A 29 8.96 13.39 -24.89
N ALA A 30 8.03 13.14 -25.83
CA ALA A 30 6.82 13.94 -25.98
C ALA A 30 5.80 13.70 -24.88
N ASP A 31 5.64 12.44 -24.42
CA ASP A 31 4.58 12.00 -23.54
C ASP A 31 5.02 11.87 -22.07
N VAL A 32 6.31 11.67 -21.81
CA VAL A 32 6.87 11.50 -20.44
C VAL A 32 7.53 12.78 -19.97
N ARG A 33 6.96 13.39 -18.95
CA ARG A 33 7.56 14.57 -18.30
C ARG A 33 8.22 14.17 -17.00
N ILE A 34 9.49 14.49 -16.85
CA ILE A 34 10.25 14.28 -15.61
C ILE A 34 10.23 15.57 -14.81
N GLY A 35 9.62 15.54 -13.62
CA GLY A 35 9.63 16.64 -12.67
C GLY A 35 10.75 16.50 -11.63
N PHE A 36 11.12 17.60 -10.99
CA PHE A 36 12.08 17.59 -9.88
C PHE A 36 11.49 17.03 -8.59
N GLU A 37 10.17 17.17 -8.41
CA GLU A 37 9.44 16.74 -7.23
C GLU A 37 8.23 15.87 -7.62
N ARG A 38 7.89 14.92 -6.74
CA ARG A 38 6.66 14.13 -6.85
C ARG A 38 5.50 14.99 -6.37
N THR A 39 4.35 14.89 -7.04
CA THR A 39 3.11 15.57 -6.63
C THR A 39 2.08 14.57 -6.16
N ILE A 40 1.23 14.99 -5.22
CA ILE A 40 0.18 14.13 -4.63
C ILE A 40 -0.96 13.87 -5.64
N GLU A 41 -1.20 14.81 -6.57
CA GLU A 41 -2.36 14.80 -7.46
C GLU A 41 -2.43 13.56 -8.37
N GLN A 42 -1.30 12.96 -8.68
CA GLN A 42 -1.22 11.78 -9.55
C GLN A 42 -0.61 10.55 -8.88
N ASP A 43 -0.12 10.68 -7.66
CA ASP A 43 0.65 9.64 -6.97
C ASP A 43 0.11 9.36 -5.57
N VAL A 44 -0.89 8.48 -5.49
CA VAL A 44 -1.46 8.04 -4.21
C VAL A 44 -0.40 7.40 -3.31
N ALA A 45 0.58 6.67 -3.89
CA ALA A 45 1.65 6.06 -3.11
C ALA A 45 2.53 7.11 -2.43
N PHE A 46 2.74 8.26 -3.07
CA PHE A 46 3.45 9.38 -2.45
C PHE A 46 2.65 9.99 -1.29
N GLY A 47 1.33 10.19 -1.47
CA GLY A 47 0.46 10.68 -0.39
C GLY A 47 0.45 9.72 0.83
N ILE A 48 0.34 8.42 0.59
CA ILE A 48 0.45 7.39 1.64
C ILE A 48 1.81 7.49 2.34
N ARG A 49 2.91 7.62 1.58
CA ARG A 49 4.25 7.77 2.13
C ARG A 49 4.37 8.98 3.03
N GLN A 50 3.81 10.13 2.65
CA GLN A 50 3.84 11.33 3.47
C GLN A 50 3.10 11.15 4.80
N GLN A 51 1.93 10.49 4.80
CA GLN A 51 1.20 10.19 6.04
C GLN A 51 2.00 9.24 6.95
N ILE A 52 2.64 8.23 6.37
CA ILE A 52 3.52 7.32 7.14
C ILE A 52 4.70 8.10 7.73
N ASP A 53 5.33 8.99 6.96
CA ASP A 53 6.47 9.78 7.44
C ASP A 53 6.07 10.70 8.61
N ILE A 54 4.84 11.26 8.61
CA ILE A 54 4.28 12.01 9.74
C ILE A 54 4.15 11.11 10.97
N GLY A 55 3.50 9.95 10.82
CA GLY A 55 3.31 9.02 11.92
C GLY A 55 4.63 8.47 12.49
N CYS A 56 5.58 8.11 11.63
CA CYS A 56 6.89 7.62 12.07
C CYS A 56 7.73 8.71 12.76
N LYS A 57 7.64 9.97 12.31
CA LYS A 57 8.27 11.10 12.99
C LYS A 57 7.68 11.32 14.38
N ALA A 58 6.35 11.21 14.53
CA ALA A 58 5.68 11.29 15.81
C ALA A 58 6.15 10.20 16.79
N LEU A 59 6.48 9.01 16.28
CA LEU A 59 7.01 7.88 17.07
C LEU A 59 8.51 7.94 17.33
N SER A 60 9.20 8.96 16.83
CA SER A 60 10.63 9.10 17.10
C SER A 60 10.89 9.30 18.60
N PRO A 61 12.06 8.84 19.14
CA PRO A 61 12.37 8.97 20.56
C PRO A 61 12.33 10.42 21.10
N ALA A 62 12.56 11.41 20.22
CA ALA A 62 12.56 12.81 20.58
C ALA A 62 11.14 13.41 20.69
N VAL A 63 10.16 12.88 19.96
CA VAL A 63 8.77 13.37 19.97
C VAL A 63 7.88 12.50 20.83
N ASN A 64 7.92 11.19 20.61
CA ASN A 64 7.20 10.16 21.36
C ASN A 64 5.69 10.45 21.53
N ASP A 65 5.02 10.77 20.41
CA ASP A 65 3.59 11.09 20.36
C ASP A 65 2.80 9.99 19.61
N PRO A 66 2.36 8.95 20.32
CA PRO A 66 1.59 7.85 19.72
C PRO A 66 0.20 8.28 19.24
N TYR A 67 -0.36 9.37 19.78
CA TYR A 67 -1.68 9.86 19.34
C TYR A 67 -1.62 10.50 17.95
N THR A 68 -0.61 11.31 17.68
CA THR A 68 -0.39 11.83 16.31
C THR A 68 -0.11 10.70 15.32
N ALA A 69 0.62 9.66 15.71
CA ALA A 69 0.82 8.48 14.89
C ALA A 69 -0.51 7.74 14.62
N ALA A 70 -1.35 7.57 15.64
CA ALA A 70 -2.66 6.95 15.48
C ALA A 70 -3.57 7.77 14.55
N GLN A 71 -3.56 9.09 14.64
CA GLN A 71 -4.29 9.96 13.71
C GLN A 71 -3.81 9.82 12.26
N ALA A 72 -2.50 9.73 12.04
CA ALA A 72 -1.95 9.47 10.71
C ALA A 72 -2.44 8.12 10.14
N ILE A 73 -2.52 7.08 11.00
CA ILE A 73 -3.08 5.78 10.62
C ILE A 73 -4.58 5.88 10.33
N ASP A 74 -5.35 6.63 11.12
CA ASP A 74 -6.79 6.82 10.89
C ASP A 74 -7.05 7.56 9.55
N HIS A 75 -6.21 8.53 9.16
CA HIS A 75 -6.25 9.11 7.81
C HIS A 75 -5.91 8.09 6.72
N LEU A 76 -4.91 7.25 6.94
CA LEU A 76 -4.58 6.15 6.03
C LEU A 76 -5.71 5.14 5.92
N ALA A 77 -6.49 4.89 6.97
CA ALA A 77 -7.64 3.99 6.94
C ALA A 77 -8.68 4.43 5.90
N VAL A 78 -8.96 5.75 5.82
CA VAL A 78 -9.87 6.31 4.82
C VAL A 78 -9.34 6.07 3.40
N VAL A 79 -8.06 6.35 3.17
CA VAL A 79 -7.42 6.13 1.85
C VAL A 79 -7.41 4.65 1.48
N CYS A 80 -7.03 3.78 2.42
CA CYS A 80 -6.95 2.34 2.18
C CYS A 80 -8.33 1.70 1.95
N SER A 81 -9.38 2.16 2.63
CA SER A 81 -10.74 1.68 2.41
C SER A 81 -11.24 2.02 1.00
N ASP A 82 -10.93 3.21 0.50
CA ASP A 82 -11.23 3.59 -0.89
C ASP A 82 -10.41 2.75 -1.89
N LEU A 83 -9.12 2.53 -1.64
CA LEU A 83 -8.28 1.65 -2.44
C LEU A 83 -8.71 0.18 -2.39
N ALA A 84 -9.31 -0.27 -1.28
CA ALA A 84 -9.74 -1.64 -1.10
C ALA A 84 -10.79 -2.11 -2.12
N VAL A 85 -11.56 -1.19 -2.69
CA VAL A 85 -12.61 -1.49 -3.68
C VAL A 85 -12.21 -1.11 -5.11
N ARG A 86 -11.05 -0.47 -5.32
CA ARG A 86 -10.59 -0.04 -6.65
C ARG A 86 -9.76 -1.11 -7.36
N PRO A 87 -9.75 -1.15 -8.70
CA PRO A 87 -8.79 -1.94 -9.45
C PRO A 87 -7.39 -1.33 -9.27
N LEU A 88 -6.47 -2.12 -8.71
CA LEU A 88 -5.08 -1.75 -8.45
C LEU A 88 -4.14 -2.69 -9.19
N GLY A 89 -2.84 -2.33 -9.20
CA GLY A 89 -1.80 -3.08 -9.89
C GLY A 89 -1.47 -2.52 -11.27
N ALA A 90 -0.73 -3.29 -12.05
CA ALA A 90 -0.33 -2.89 -13.40
C ALA A 90 -1.55 -2.71 -14.31
N LYS A 91 -1.56 -1.63 -15.08
CA LYS A 91 -2.59 -1.33 -16.09
C LYS A 91 -2.04 -1.64 -17.48
N VAL A 92 -2.85 -2.33 -18.27
CA VAL A 92 -2.56 -2.54 -19.69
C VAL A 92 -3.43 -1.58 -20.50
N LEU A 93 -2.78 -0.64 -21.18
CA LEU A 93 -3.43 0.29 -22.09
C LEU A 93 -3.24 -0.23 -23.51
N THR A 94 -4.31 -0.29 -24.28
CA THR A 94 -4.27 -0.71 -25.69
C THR A 94 -4.48 0.51 -26.58
N GLY A 95 -3.67 0.66 -27.61
CA GLY A 95 -3.80 1.73 -28.59
C GLY A 95 -5.15 1.69 -29.31
N LEU A 96 -5.60 2.84 -29.83
CA LEU A 96 -6.89 3.01 -30.52
C LEU A 96 -7.08 2.04 -31.70
N SER A 97 -5.98 1.61 -32.32
CA SER A 97 -6.00 0.61 -33.41
C SER A 97 -6.08 -0.84 -32.95
N GLY A 98 -6.14 -1.08 -31.63
CA GLY A 98 -6.00 -2.43 -31.05
C GLY A 98 -4.60 -3.04 -31.19
N ARG A 99 -3.68 -2.34 -31.85
CA ARG A 99 -2.28 -2.72 -32.02
C ARG A 99 -1.42 -1.94 -31.03
N GLY A 100 -0.56 -2.63 -30.36
CA GLY A 100 0.29 -2.06 -29.33
C GLY A 100 -0.38 -2.03 -27.95
N ARG A 101 0.41 -2.34 -26.95
CA ARG A 101 0.01 -2.34 -25.54
C ARG A 101 1.07 -1.60 -24.75
N VAL A 102 0.62 -0.77 -23.80
CA VAL A 102 1.49 -0.13 -22.81
C VAL A 102 1.14 -0.73 -21.47
N ILE A 103 2.13 -1.27 -20.77
CA ILE A 103 1.98 -1.73 -19.40
C ILE A 103 2.51 -0.64 -18.49
N VAL A 104 1.60 -0.05 -17.71
CA VAL A 104 1.94 0.92 -16.67
C VAL A 104 2.01 0.18 -15.35
N PRO A 105 3.20 0.05 -14.73
CA PRO A 105 3.32 -0.61 -13.43
C PRO A 105 2.54 0.18 -12.38
N GLY A 106 2.02 -0.53 -11.37
CA GLY A 106 1.29 0.10 -10.27
C GLY A 106 1.26 -0.84 -9.08
N ASN A 107 1.21 -0.26 -7.88
CA ASN A 107 1.09 -1.03 -6.65
C ASN A 107 -0.27 -1.73 -6.59
N ASN A 108 -0.27 -2.95 -6.07
CA ASN A 108 -1.49 -3.67 -5.72
C ASN A 108 -1.91 -3.35 -4.26
N PHE A 109 -3.05 -3.89 -3.82
CA PHE A 109 -3.56 -3.64 -2.48
C PHE A 109 -2.62 -4.15 -1.39
N ALA A 110 -2.02 -5.33 -1.59
CA ALA A 110 -1.09 -5.91 -0.63
C ALA A 110 0.16 -5.04 -0.45
N ASP A 111 0.67 -4.45 -1.54
CA ASP A 111 1.84 -3.56 -1.47
C ASP A 111 1.60 -2.37 -0.52
N TYR A 112 0.41 -1.77 -0.55
CA TYR A 112 0.06 -0.67 0.35
C TYR A 112 -0.10 -1.14 1.80
N ILE A 113 -0.84 -2.24 2.02
CA ILE A 113 -1.10 -2.75 3.37
C ILE A 113 0.19 -3.17 4.07
N PHE A 114 1.06 -3.93 3.39
CA PHE A 114 2.33 -4.37 3.98
C PHE A 114 3.34 -3.23 4.14
N PHE A 115 3.32 -2.23 3.27
CA PHE A 115 4.16 -1.05 3.43
C PHE A 115 3.77 -0.24 4.68
N ILE A 116 2.48 0.00 4.89
CA ILE A 116 1.95 0.68 6.07
C ILE A 116 2.23 -0.15 7.32
N GLY A 117 1.83 -1.42 7.32
CA GLY A 117 1.99 -2.33 8.45
C GLY A 117 3.44 -2.49 8.87
N GLY A 118 4.35 -2.70 7.90
CA GLY A 118 5.77 -2.90 8.19
C GLY A 118 6.46 -1.68 8.80
N LEU A 119 6.09 -0.45 8.41
CA LEU A 119 6.67 0.76 9.00
C LEU A 119 6.10 1.06 10.38
N PHE A 120 4.79 0.98 10.57
CA PHE A 120 4.21 1.16 11.91
C PHE A 120 4.53 -0.01 12.85
N GLY A 121 4.63 -1.24 12.35
CA GLY A 121 5.17 -2.37 13.11
C GLY A 121 6.60 -2.12 13.59
N ARG A 122 7.46 -1.59 12.73
CA ARG A 122 8.86 -1.30 13.08
C ARG A 122 9.01 -0.21 14.14
N TYR A 123 8.24 0.87 14.05
CA TYR A 123 8.42 2.06 14.90
C TYR A 123 7.40 2.17 16.04
N GLY A 124 6.25 1.50 15.94
CA GLY A 124 5.15 1.63 16.89
C GLY A 124 4.71 0.35 17.58
N SER A 125 5.37 -0.80 17.32
CA SER A 125 4.94 -2.11 17.84
C SER A 125 4.94 -2.21 19.37
N SER A 126 5.69 -1.38 20.07
CA SER A 126 5.69 -1.32 21.54
C SER A 126 4.52 -0.51 22.13
N ASP A 127 3.80 0.25 21.31
CA ASP A 127 2.69 1.11 21.73
C ASP A 127 1.33 0.54 21.33
N LEU A 128 0.50 0.28 22.34
CA LEU A 128 -0.82 -0.32 22.13
C LEU A 128 -1.78 0.59 21.35
N VAL A 129 -1.68 1.91 21.50
CA VAL A 129 -2.57 2.87 20.81
C VAL A 129 -2.31 2.82 19.31
N VAL A 130 -1.03 2.80 18.93
CA VAL A 130 -0.59 2.72 17.52
C VAL A 130 -1.02 1.39 16.89
N MET A 131 -0.77 0.28 17.59
CA MET A 131 -1.08 -1.05 17.04
C MET A 131 -2.59 -1.29 16.94
N LEU A 132 -3.39 -0.79 17.89
CA LEU A 132 -4.85 -0.83 17.75
C LEU A 132 -5.37 0.09 16.63
N ALA A 133 -4.73 1.23 16.38
CA ALA A 133 -5.05 2.06 15.23
C ALA A 133 -4.78 1.31 13.91
N LEU A 134 -3.67 0.59 13.82
CA LEU A 134 -3.35 -0.23 12.65
C LEU A 134 -4.39 -1.33 12.42
N LEU A 135 -4.85 -2.00 13.48
CA LEU A 135 -5.93 -3.00 13.35
C LEU A 135 -7.26 -2.36 12.92
N ARG A 136 -7.58 -1.16 13.40
CA ARG A 136 -8.77 -0.41 12.92
C ARG A 136 -8.68 -0.09 11.42
N LEU A 137 -7.50 0.28 10.93
CA LEU A 137 -7.30 0.46 9.49
C LEU A 137 -7.66 -0.81 8.72
N TYR A 138 -7.18 -1.97 9.17
CA TYR A 138 -7.51 -3.25 8.53
C TYR A 138 -9.00 -3.56 8.61
N GLU A 139 -9.63 -3.31 9.77
CA GLU A 139 -11.06 -3.50 9.99
C GLU A 139 -11.91 -2.63 9.05
N THR A 140 -11.57 -1.35 8.91
CA THR A 140 -12.23 -0.42 7.97
C THR A 140 -12.15 -0.93 6.53
N CYS A 141 -11.01 -1.52 6.13
CA CYS A 141 -10.88 -2.14 4.82
C CYS A 141 -11.76 -3.40 4.68
N VAL A 142 -11.89 -4.22 5.73
CA VAL A 142 -12.77 -5.41 5.71
C VAL A 142 -14.22 -5.01 5.49
N GLU A 143 -14.68 -3.93 6.13
CA GLU A 143 -16.08 -3.47 6.09
C GLU A 143 -16.55 -3.04 4.69
N VAL A 144 -15.64 -2.60 3.83
CA VAL A 144 -15.98 -2.16 2.46
C VAL A 144 -15.73 -3.23 1.39
N LEU A 145 -15.05 -4.30 1.72
CA LEU A 145 -14.74 -5.37 0.76
C LEU A 145 -15.97 -6.24 0.48
N PRO A 146 -16.20 -6.61 -0.78
CA PRO A 146 -17.27 -7.55 -1.11
C PRO A 146 -16.97 -8.93 -0.51
N PRO A 147 -18.02 -9.71 -0.17
CA PRO A 147 -17.85 -11.07 0.32
C PRO A 147 -16.99 -11.92 -0.63
N GLY A 148 -16.15 -12.77 -0.06
CA GLY A 148 -15.25 -13.62 -0.83
C GLY A 148 -14.06 -12.92 -1.50
N SER A 149 -13.83 -11.64 -1.24
CA SER A 149 -12.71 -10.90 -1.82
C SER A 149 -11.35 -11.55 -1.43
N HIS A 150 -10.47 -11.76 -2.42
CA HIS A 150 -9.10 -12.25 -2.17
C HIS A 150 -8.28 -11.28 -1.28
N ARG A 151 -8.64 -10.00 -1.21
CA ARG A 151 -7.99 -8.99 -0.36
C ARG A 151 -8.20 -9.24 1.13
N LEU A 152 -9.24 -10.00 1.51
CA LEU A 152 -9.44 -10.44 2.88
C LEU A 152 -8.28 -11.30 3.42
N ALA A 153 -7.64 -12.09 2.54
CA ALA A 153 -6.46 -12.86 2.93
C ALA A 153 -5.24 -11.99 3.22
N VAL A 154 -5.10 -10.88 2.50
CA VAL A 154 -4.04 -9.87 2.75
C VAL A 154 -4.20 -9.25 4.13
N LEU A 155 -5.43 -8.86 4.49
CA LEU A 155 -5.73 -8.25 5.79
C LEU A 155 -5.59 -9.24 6.95
N ASP A 156 -5.96 -10.50 6.76
CA ASP A 156 -5.74 -11.57 7.75
C ASP A 156 -4.25 -11.77 8.04
N HIS A 157 -3.42 -11.81 6.99
CA HIS A 157 -1.97 -11.94 7.13
C HIS A 157 -1.36 -10.73 7.83
N ALA A 158 -1.71 -9.52 7.41
CA ALA A 158 -1.24 -8.28 8.02
C ALA A 158 -1.63 -8.16 9.51
N ALA A 159 -2.82 -8.65 9.89
CA ALA A 159 -3.24 -8.66 11.29
C ALA A 159 -2.40 -9.63 12.15
N VAL A 160 -2.00 -10.77 11.59
CA VAL A 160 -1.13 -11.74 12.27
C VAL A 160 0.28 -11.15 12.43
N GLU A 161 0.85 -10.54 11.39
CA GLU A 161 2.15 -9.87 11.47
C GLU A 161 2.16 -8.76 12.53
N ALA A 162 1.08 -7.95 12.58
CA ALA A 162 0.94 -6.90 13.58
C ALA A 162 0.89 -7.48 15.02
N LEU A 163 0.25 -8.64 15.22
CA LEU A 163 0.28 -9.32 16.51
C LEU A 163 1.67 -9.81 16.87
N ASP A 164 2.37 -10.45 15.93
CA ASP A 164 3.73 -10.94 16.14
C ASP A 164 4.70 -9.82 16.50
N ASP A 165 4.57 -8.65 15.87
CA ASP A 165 5.36 -7.47 16.19
C ASP A 165 5.06 -6.94 17.61
N ALA A 166 3.77 -6.89 17.98
CA ALA A 166 3.34 -6.48 19.30
C ALA A 166 3.83 -7.45 20.40
N GLU A 167 3.74 -8.76 20.18
CA GLU A 167 4.21 -9.78 21.12
C GLU A 167 5.71 -9.71 21.39
N ARG A 168 6.49 -9.36 20.34
CA ARG A 168 7.95 -9.19 20.49
C ARG A 168 8.34 -7.89 21.19
N SER A 169 7.51 -6.86 21.14
CA SER A 169 7.93 -5.50 21.50
C SER A 169 7.19 -4.91 22.69
N MET A 170 5.98 -5.36 22.99
CA MET A 170 5.19 -4.79 24.10
C MET A 170 5.69 -5.27 25.46
N PRO A 171 6.04 -4.33 26.38
CA PRO A 171 6.62 -4.70 27.67
C PRO A 171 5.58 -5.18 28.70
N ARG A 172 4.28 -4.98 28.43
CA ARG A 172 3.21 -5.25 29.39
C ARG A 172 2.28 -6.38 28.90
N PRO A 173 2.18 -7.50 29.63
CA PRO A 173 1.28 -8.60 29.28
C PRO A 173 -0.18 -8.17 29.03
N PRO A 174 -0.82 -7.27 29.80
CA PRO A 174 -2.18 -6.82 29.52
C PRO A 174 -2.35 -6.12 28.17
N SER A 175 -1.31 -5.45 27.67
CA SER A 175 -1.34 -4.83 26.33
C SER A 175 -1.31 -5.89 25.23
N VAL A 176 -0.49 -6.92 25.40
CA VAL A 176 -0.43 -8.07 24.48
C VAL A 176 -1.77 -8.82 24.46
N GLU A 177 -2.40 -9.04 25.61
CA GLU A 177 -3.72 -9.67 25.68
C GLU A 177 -4.80 -8.86 24.95
N ARG A 178 -4.77 -7.54 25.05
CA ARG A 178 -5.67 -6.67 24.29
C ARG A 178 -5.44 -6.76 22.78
N MET A 179 -4.17 -6.84 22.35
CA MET A 179 -3.83 -7.07 20.93
C MET A 179 -4.35 -8.42 20.46
N ARG A 180 -4.12 -9.50 21.20
CA ARG A 180 -4.65 -10.85 20.87
C ARG A 180 -6.17 -10.83 20.71
N ALA A 181 -6.88 -10.18 21.64
CA ALA A 181 -8.34 -10.07 21.58
C ALA A 181 -8.81 -9.29 20.34
N ALA A 182 -8.15 -8.18 20.02
CA ALA A 182 -8.47 -7.36 18.85
C ALA A 182 -8.21 -8.10 17.53
N VAL A 183 -7.07 -8.77 17.40
CA VAL A 183 -6.75 -9.58 16.20
C VAL A 183 -7.74 -10.74 16.06
N LYS A 184 -8.09 -11.42 17.17
CA LYS A 184 -9.11 -12.48 17.14
C LYS A 184 -10.46 -11.97 16.66
N ALA A 185 -10.91 -10.80 17.14
CA ALA A 185 -12.16 -10.18 16.71
C ALA A 185 -12.14 -9.83 15.22
N LEU A 186 -11.05 -9.23 14.74
CA LEU A 186 -10.87 -8.90 13.32
C LEU A 186 -10.88 -10.15 12.44
N ARG A 187 -10.20 -11.22 12.84
CA ARG A 187 -10.18 -12.50 12.08
C ARG A 187 -11.54 -13.19 12.02
N ILE A 188 -12.37 -13.03 13.05
CA ILE A 188 -13.77 -13.49 13.02
C ILE A 188 -14.56 -12.71 11.95
N LYS A 189 -14.43 -11.37 11.90
CA LYS A 189 -15.06 -10.54 10.85
C LYS A 189 -14.59 -10.94 9.46
N ILE A 190 -13.28 -11.13 9.28
CA ILE A 190 -12.70 -11.58 7.99
C ILE A 190 -13.28 -12.95 7.59
N SER A 191 -13.36 -13.90 8.53
CA SER A 191 -13.91 -15.23 8.26
C SER A 191 -15.38 -15.16 7.83
N SER A 192 -16.19 -14.34 8.50
CA SER A 192 -17.59 -14.10 8.13
C SER A 192 -17.75 -13.43 6.77
N ALA A 193 -16.82 -12.57 6.39
CA ALA A 193 -16.83 -11.89 5.08
C ALA A 193 -16.33 -12.81 3.94
N ARG A 194 -15.67 -13.93 4.24
CA ARG A 194 -15.24 -14.94 3.25
C ARG A 194 -16.36 -15.90 2.84
N SER A 195 -17.39 -16.02 3.69
CA SER A 195 -18.57 -16.87 3.45
C SER A 195 -19.57 -16.18 2.55
#